data_c4c9019a10b24df8a251297d5b70de7d
#
_entry.id   c4c9019a10b24df8a251297d5b70de7d
#
_cell.length_a   1.000
_cell.length_b   1.000
_cell.length_c   1.000
_cell.angle_alpha   90.00
_cell.angle_beta   90.00
_cell.angle_gamma   90.00
#
_symmetry.space_group_name_H-M   'P 1'
#
loop_
_entity.id
_entity.type
_entity.pdbx_description
1 polymer ?
#
loop_
_entity_poly.entity_id
_entity_poly.type
_entity_poly.pdbx_seq_one_letter_code
_entity_poly.pdbx_strand_id
1 'polypeptide(L)'
;MAAEIKAYARPRQLYRYRSLVGLNPNKFRQELDAITGAYVYCPSYASMNDPMEGSHRESALLKESQKYDQTIQEVRMAIDTLGIASFSETMDHEPMWAHYAQNFSGICVEYNVKRLLDSLPDQHEFVRMTYNELAPMLYRDRETAENRAKMILSCKSVRWASEREWRLIRPAIGPAPYKAHRIVTSVLLGSRISPEHEEVIREELGKLKIPVRKMKVDTYAIAFEAKKKITLKRSARKP
;
A
#
# COMPACT_ATOMS: atom_id res chain seq x y z
N MET A 1 11.51 -2.91 -18.32
CA MET A 1 12.13 -2.34 -17.11
C MET A 1 11.25 -2.65 -15.93
N ALA A 2 11.76 -2.66 -14.69
CA ALA A 2 10.98 -2.91 -13.49
C ALA A 2 10.36 -1.60 -12.95
N ALA A 3 9.37 -1.71 -12.04
CA ALA A 3 8.77 -0.55 -11.38
C ALA A 3 9.83 0.36 -10.74
N GLU A 4 9.65 1.67 -10.85
CA GLU A 4 10.63 2.68 -10.40
C GLU A 4 10.20 3.35 -9.09
N ILE A 5 11.17 3.66 -8.23
CA ILE A 5 10.98 4.53 -7.07
C ILE A 5 11.47 5.95 -7.42
N LYS A 6 10.56 6.90 -7.39
CA LYS A 6 10.88 8.33 -7.58
C LYS A 6 11.19 9.00 -6.22
N ALA A 7 12.23 8.51 -5.53
CA ALA A 7 12.69 9.12 -4.27
C ALA A 7 14.17 8.79 -4.00
N TYR A 8 14.86 9.68 -3.26
CA TYR A 8 16.27 9.54 -2.94
C TYR A 8 16.60 8.38 -1.98
N ALA A 9 15.70 8.04 -1.07
CA ALA A 9 15.88 6.96 -0.10
C ALA A 9 14.91 5.81 -0.38
N ARG A 10 15.45 4.65 -0.72
CA ARG A 10 14.68 3.42 -0.92
C ARG A 10 14.55 2.66 0.40
N PRO A 11 13.33 2.51 0.97
CA PRO A 11 13.14 1.66 2.14
C PRO A 11 13.42 0.20 1.79
N ARG A 12 13.93 -0.58 2.75
CA ARG A 12 14.13 -2.03 2.56
C ARG A 12 12.82 -2.80 2.60
N GLN A 13 11.88 -2.32 3.43
CA GLN A 13 10.58 -2.92 3.68
C GLN A 13 9.51 -1.84 3.66
N LEU A 14 8.32 -2.21 3.20
CA LEU A 14 7.10 -1.43 3.30
C LEU A 14 6.00 -2.29 3.89
N TYR A 15 5.07 -1.65 4.57
CA TYR A 15 4.03 -2.27 5.38
C TYR A 15 2.65 -1.87 4.88
N ARG A 16 1.75 -2.82 4.71
CA ARG A 16 0.39 -2.57 4.28
C ARG A 16 -0.61 -3.03 5.32
N TYR A 17 -1.25 -2.09 5.99
CA TYR A 17 -2.29 -2.33 6.97
C TYR A 17 -3.60 -2.69 6.29
N ARG A 18 -4.29 -3.72 6.78
CA ARG A 18 -5.54 -4.21 6.19
C ARG A 18 -6.55 -4.60 7.26
N SER A 19 -7.78 -4.06 7.10
CA SER A 19 -8.94 -4.55 7.82
C SER A 19 -9.36 -5.92 7.26
N LEU A 20 -9.75 -6.83 8.11
CA LEU A 20 -10.31 -8.14 7.74
C LEU A 20 -11.85 -8.13 7.75
N VAL A 21 -12.45 -7.01 8.14
CA VAL A 21 -13.89 -6.79 8.22
C VAL A 21 -14.25 -5.53 7.43
N GLY A 22 -15.44 -5.52 6.84
CA GLY A 22 -15.95 -4.37 6.08
C GLY A 22 -17.38 -4.63 5.61
N LEU A 23 -17.90 -3.75 4.75
CA LEU A 23 -19.23 -3.92 4.16
C LEU A 23 -19.34 -5.20 3.33
N ASN A 24 -18.23 -5.68 2.75
CA ASN A 24 -18.20 -6.95 2.04
C ASN A 24 -18.02 -8.10 3.03
N PRO A 25 -18.95 -9.06 3.13
CA PRO A 25 -18.83 -10.20 4.03
C PRO A 25 -17.62 -11.10 3.69
N ASN A 26 -17.13 -11.07 2.46
CA ASN A 26 -15.97 -11.84 2.00
C ASN A 26 -14.64 -11.10 2.20
N LYS A 27 -14.62 -9.99 2.95
CA LYS A 27 -13.43 -9.14 3.11
C LYS A 27 -12.22 -9.90 3.63
N PHE A 28 -12.40 -10.74 4.64
CA PHE A 28 -11.33 -11.59 5.17
C PHE A 28 -10.70 -12.46 4.07
N ARG A 29 -11.55 -13.17 3.32
CA ARG A 29 -11.08 -14.05 2.25
C ARG A 29 -10.35 -13.28 1.15
N GLN A 30 -10.88 -12.13 0.73
CA GLN A 30 -10.22 -11.27 -0.26
C GLN A 30 -8.81 -10.82 0.16
N GLU A 31 -8.63 -10.44 1.43
CA GLU A 31 -7.31 -10.03 1.92
C GLU A 31 -6.33 -11.20 1.99
N LEU A 32 -6.81 -12.38 2.38
CA LEU A 32 -6.00 -13.58 2.42
C LEU A 32 -5.64 -14.06 0.99
N ASP A 33 -6.60 -14.03 0.07
CA ASP A 33 -6.40 -14.38 -1.34
C ASP A 33 -5.40 -13.43 -2.03
N ALA A 34 -5.33 -12.16 -1.66
CA ALA A 34 -4.33 -11.26 -2.19
C ALA A 34 -2.90 -11.71 -1.83
N ILE A 35 -2.70 -12.24 -0.61
CA ILE A 35 -1.41 -12.75 -0.16
C ILE A 35 -1.10 -14.10 -0.80
N THR A 36 -2.04 -15.04 -0.76
CA THR A 36 -1.88 -16.40 -1.29
C THR A 36 -1.85 -16.44 -2.81
N GLY A 37 -2.56 -15.54 -3.48
CA GLY A 37 -2.54 -15.33 -4.93
C GLY A 37 -1.40 -14.44 -5.43
N ALA A 38 -0.53 -13.95 -4.53
CA ALA A 38 0.64 -13.15 -4.86
C ALA A 38 0.33 -11.88 -5.68
N TYR A 39 -0.59 -11.05 -5.20
CA TYR A 39 -0.88 -9.74 -5.79
C TYR A 39 -1.14 -8.65 -4.75
N VAL A 40 -0.94 -7.40 -5.16
CA VAL A 40 -1.39 -6.21 -4.43
C VAL A 40 -2.64 -5.69 -5.13
N TYR A 41 -3.76 -5.62 -4.43
CA TYR A 41 -4.96 -4.99 -5.00
C TYR A 41 -4.84 -3.47 -4.92
N CYS A 42 -5.01 -2.81 -6.05
CA CYS A 42 -4.97 -1.36 -6.21
C CYS A 42 -6.38 -0.84 -6.52
N PRO A 43 -7.14 -0.36 -5.52
CA PRO A 43 -8.46 0.24 -5.73
C PRO A 43 -8.38 1.60 -6.42
N SER A 44 -9.54 2.18 -6.77
CA SER A 44 -9.65 3.55 -7.21
C SER A 44 -9.39 4.54 -6.07
N TYR A 45 -9.06 5.79 -6.42
CA TYR A 45 -8.89 6.87 -5.45
C TYR A 45 -10.17 7.15 -4.63
N ALA A 46 -11.34 6.94 -5.22
CA ALA A 46 -12.62 7.14 -4.55
C ALA A 46 -12.83 6.23 -3.30
N SER A 47 -12.02 5.18 -3.16
CA SER A 47 -12.02 4.32 -1.97
C SER A 47 -11.02 4.75 -0.89
N MET A 48 -10.31 5.87 -1.05
CA MET A 48 -9.44 6.45 -0.03
C MET A 48 -10.28 6.99 1.13
N ASN A 49 -9.69 6.99 2.32
CA ASN A 49 -10.39 7.43 3.54
C ASN A 49 -10.35 8.94 3.79
N ASP A 50 -9.39 9.65 3.19
CA ASP A 50 -9.29 11.10 3.31
C ASP A 50 -10.16 11.77 2.24
N PRO A 51 -11.24 12.50 2.59
CA PRO A 51 -12.10 13.18 1.63
C PRO A 51 -11.40 14.30 0.85
N MET A 52 -10.21 14.72 1.28
CA MET A 52 -9.38 15.71 0.57
C MET A 52 -8.43 15.09 -0.47
N GLU A 53 -8.41 13.75 -0.60
CA GLU A 53 -7.64 13.09 -1.66
C GLU A 53 -8.06 13.60 -3.04
N GLY A 54 -7.09 13.76 -3.93
CA GLY A 54 -7.34 14.29 -5.26
C GLY A 54 -7.56 15.81 -5.32
N SER A 55 -7.54 16.53 -4.21
CA SER A 55 -7.65 17.99 -4.19
C SER A 55 -6.41 18.63 -4.82
N HIS A 56 -6.63 19.69 -5.60
CA HIS A 56 -5.59 20.48 -6.22
C HIS A 56 -6.02 21.95 -6.37
N ARG A 57 -5.08 22.80 -6.70
CA ARG A 57 -5.30 24.22 -7.04
C ARG A 57 -4.87 24.45 -8.48
N GLU A 58 -5.39 25.47 -9.11
CA GLU A 58 -5.01 25.85 -10.46
C GLU A 58 -4.38 27.24 -10.49
N SER A 59 -3.27 27.40 -11.21
CA SER A 59 -2.63 28.69 -11.43
C SER A 59 -3.50 29.62 -12.28
N ALA A 60 -3.34 30.95 -12.13
CA ALA A 60 -4.06 31.94 -12.92
C ALA A 60 -3.88 31.70 -14.44
N LEU A 61 -2.64 31.46 -14.87
CA LEU A 61 -2.32 31.17 -16.27
C LEU A 61 -3.01 29.93 -16.82
N LEU A 62 -3.26 28.92 -15.98
CA LEU A 62 -4.01 27.73 -16.41
C LEU A 62 -5.50 28.07 -16.55
N LYS A 63 -6.09 28.81 -15.60
CA LYS A 63 -7.49 29.23 -15.63
C LYS A 63 -7.83 30.13 -16.83
N GLU A 64 -6.89 30.97 -17.25
CA GLU A 64 -7.03 31.83 -18.43
C GLU A 64 -6.79 31.10 -19.78
N SER A 65 -6.42 29.81 -19.70
CA SER A 65 -6.18 29.03 -20.92
C SER A 65 -7.47 28.68 -21.63
N GLN A 66 -7.50 28.81 -22.95
CA GLN A 66 -8.62 28.35 -23.79
C GLN A 66 -8.90 26.85 -23.68
N LYS A 67 -7.94 26.06 -23.17
CA LYS A 67 -8.05 24.62 -22.95
C LYS A 67 -8.28 24.25 -21.48
N TYR A 68 -8.65 25.20 -20.63
CA TYR A 68 -8.79 24.97 -19.19
C TYR A 68 -9.74 23.81 -18.89
N ASP A 69 -10.99 23.89 -19.34
CA ASP A 69 -12.02 22.88 -19.05
C ASP A 69 -11.60 21.50 -19.58
N GLN A 70 -11.07 21.44 -20.80
CA GLN A 70 -10.56 20.20 -21.38
C GLN A 70 -9.44 19.61 -20.52
N THR A 71 -8.47 20.43 -20.11
CA THR A 71 -7.34 19.98 -19.28
C THR A 71 -7.81 19.43 -17.94
N ILE A 72 -8.73 20.12 -17.25
CA ILE A 72 -9.25 19.66 -15.96
C ILE A 72 -10.06 18.38 -16.12
N GLN A 73 -10.86 18.26 -17.17
CA GLN A 73 -11.60 17.03 -17.47
C GLN A 73 -10.66 15.84 -17.73
N GLU A 74 -9.61 16.03 -18.54
CA GLU A 74 -8.62 14.99 -18.81
C GLU A 74 -7.90 14.53 -17.54
N VAL A 75 -7.53 15.46 -16.64
CA VAL A 75 -6.91 15.14 -15.34
C VAL A 75 -7.86 14.33 -14.45
N ARG A 76 -9.13 14.71 -14.38
CA ARG A 76 -10.15 13.96 -13.60
C ARG A 76 -10.31 12.54 -14.14
N MET A 77 -10.44 12.39 -15.45
CA MET A 77 -10.53 11.07 -16.08
C MET A 77 -9.29 10.22 -15.79
N ALA A 78 -8.09 10.81 -15.83
CA ALA A 78 -6.85 10.11 -15.47
C ALA A 78 -6.84 9.68 -13.99
N ILE A 79 -7.29 10.53 -13.07
CA ILE A 79 -7.42 10.18 -11.64
C ILE A 79 -8.35 8.97 -11.45
N ASP A 80 -9.50 8.96 -12.14
CA ASP A 80 -10.52 7.91 -11.99
C ASP A 80 -10.06 6.54 -12.52
N THR A 81 -9.12 6.52 -13.47
CA THR A 81 -8.60 5.27 -14.05
C THR A 81 -7.46 4.64 -13.28
N LEU A 82 -6.70 5.43 -12.50
CA LEU A 82 -5.53 4.94 -11.79
C LEU A 82 -5.91 4.02 -10.61
N GLY A 83 -5.21 2.91 -10.51
CA GLY A 83 -5.26 2.02 -9.34
C GLY A 83 -4.18 2.39 -8.34
N ILE A 84 -4.53 2.48 -7.05
CA ILE A 84 -3.62 2.97 -5.99
C ILE A 84 -3.57 1.99 -4.84
N ALA A 85 -2.38 1.63 -4.37
CA ALA A 85 -2.21 0.88 -3.14
C ALA A 85 -1.25 1.60 -2.20
N SER A 86 -1.72 1.89 -0.99
CA SER A 86 -0.97 2.58 0.06
C SER A 86 -0.16 1.61 0.91
N PHE A 87 1.05 2.04 1.27
CA PHE A 87 1.98 1.36 2.16
C PHE A 87 2.54 2.37 3.16
N SER A 88 3.11 1.91 4.26
CA SER A 88 3.80 2.74 5.26
C SER A 88 5.25 2.29 5.43
N GLU A 89 6.11 3.18 5.90
CA GLU A 89 7.48 2.84 6.33
C GLU A 89 7.51 2.15 7.70
N THR A 90 6.42 2.19 8.49
CA THR A 90 6.38 1.72 9.87
C THR A 90 5.37 0.59 10.06
N MET A 91 5.67 -0.35 10.96
CA MET A 91 4.79 -1.47 11.33
C MET A 91 4.16 -1.32 12.72
N ASP A 92 4.61 -0.35 13.49
CA ASP A 92 4.34 -0.16 14.91
C ASP A 92 3.65 1.18 15.25
N HIS A 93 3.04 1.81 14.24
CA HIS A 93 2.33 3.07 14.39
C HIS A 93 0.88 2.83 14.82
N GLU A 94 0.52 3.16 16.06
CA GLU A 94 -0.79 2.88 16.66
C GLU A 94 -1.97 3.46 15.87
N PRO A 95 -1.95 4.74 15.41
CA PRO A 95 -3.01 5.29 14.57
C PRO A 95 -3.25 4.47 13.30
N MET A 96 -2.20 3.93 12.66
CA MET A 96 -2.35 3.08 11.48
C MET A 96 -3.06 1.76 11.81
N TRP A 97 -2.75 1.15 12.95
CA TRP A 97 -3.45 -0.04 13.43
C TRP A 97 -4.91 0.24 13.78
N ALA A 98 -5.18 1.41 14.34
CA ALA A 98 -6.55 1.83 14.67
C ALA A 98 -7.38 2.08 13.41
N HIS A 99 -6.88 2.88 12.47
CA HIS A 99 -7.63 3.33 11.30
C HIS A 99 -7.72 2.28 10.18
N TYR A 100 -6.61 1.60 9.87
CA TYR A 100 -6.49 0.75 8.68
C TYR A 100 -6.50 -0.75 8.97
N ALA A 101 -6.29 -1.15 10.23
CA ALA A 101 -6.34 -2.54 10.66
C ALA A 101 -7.45 -2.79 11.70
N GLN A 102 -8.61 -2.14 11.52
CA GLN A 102 -9.83 -2.38 12.28
C GLN A 102 -9.60 -2.38 13.80
N ASN A 103 -9.12 -1.26 14.37
CA ASN A 103 -8.86 -1.17 15.82
C ASN A 103 -8.02 -2.34 16.35
N PHE A 104 -6.91 -2.65 15.68
CA PHE A 104 -5.98 -3.73 16.04
C PHE A 104 -6.51 -5.16 15.85
N SER A 105 -7.63 -5.37 15.13
CA SER A 105 -8.15 -6.71 14.82
C SER A 105 -7.80 -7.20 13.41
N GLY A 106 -7.15 -6.36 12.61
CA GLY A 106 -6.71 -6.66 11.26
C GLY A 106 -5.28 -7.18 11.18
N ILE A 107 -4.69 -7.04 10.01
CA ILE A 107 -3.32 -7.48 9.70
C ILE A 107 -2.47 -6.33 9.13
N CYS A 108 -1.15 -6.52 9.17
CA CYS A 108 -0.19 -5.70 8.45
C CYS A 108 0.78 -6.60 7.67
N VAL A 109 0.83 -6.44 6.36
CA VAL A 109 1.66 -7.26 5.47
C VAL A 109 2.99 -6.56 5.23
N GLU A 110 4.09 -7.24 5.49
CA GLU A 110 5.47 -6.76 5.31
C GLU A 110 6.00 -7.20 3.95
N TYR A 111 6.39 -6.24 3.09
CA TYR A 111 6.91 -6.48 1.75
C TYR A 111 8.40 -6.13 1.65
N ASN A 112 9.18 -6.98 0.97
CA ASN A 112 10.53 -6.62 0.54
C ASN A 112 10.45 -5.72 -0.70
N VAL A 113 10.83 -4.45 -0.57
CA VAL A 113 10.65 -3.42 -1.59
C VAL A 113 11.41 -3.76 -2.87
N LYS A 114 12.69 -4.14 -2.75
CA LYS A 114 13.50 -4.48 -3.93
C LYS A 114 12.86 -5.59 -4.75
N ARG A 115 12.48 -6.69 -4.09
CA ARG A 115 11.86 -7.84 -4.77
C ARG A 115 10.50 -7.50 -5.36
N LEU A 116 9.72 -6.66 -4.70
CA LEU A 116 8.42 -6.21 -5.19
C LEU A 116 8.60 -5.40 -6.47
N LEU A 117 9.50 -4.41 -6.48
CA LEU A 117 9.81 -3.59 -7.65
C LEU A 117 10.34 -4.43 -8.83
N ASP A 118 11.28 -5.35 -8.57
CA ASP A 118 11.85 -6.22 -9.58
C ASP A 118 10.80 -7.17 -10.21
N SER A 119 9.63 -7.31 -9.60
CA SER A 119 8.56 -8.21 -10.05
C SER A 119 7.40 -7.53 -10.73
N LEU A 120 7.20 -6.24 -10.53
CA LEU A 120 6.12 -5.47 -11.11
C LEU A 120 6.47 -5.00 -12.53
N PRO A 121 5.46 -4.87 -13.43
CA PRO A 121 5.67 -4.29 -14.77
C PRO A 121 6.11 -2.83 -14.71
N ASP A 122 6.74 -2.36 -15.78
CA ASP A 122 7.28 -1.00 -15.95
C ASP A 122 6.27 0.12 -15.76
N GLN A 123 5.00 -0.17 -16.02
CA GLN A 123 3.89 0.80 -15.90
C GLN A 123 3.50 1.09 -14.44
N HIS A 124 4.13 0.39 -13.48
CA HIS A 124 3.85 0.55 -12.07
C HIS A 124 4.89 1.49 -11.44
N GLU A 125 4.43 2.49 -10.73
CA GLU A 125 5.28 3.46 -10.08
C GLU A 125 5.11 3.42 -8.56
N PHE A 126 6.23 3.43 -7.84
CA PHE A 126 6.23 3.68 -6.40
C PHE A 126 6.63 5.12 -6.14
N VAL A 127 5.76 5.84 -5.44
CA VAL A 127 6.04 7.22 -5.04
C VAL A 127 5.95 7.35 -3.53
N ARG A 128 6.87 8.12 -2.94
CA ARG A 128 6.75 8.58 -1.57
C ARG A 128 5.82 9.78 -1.53
N MET A 129 4.86 9.78 -0.60
CA MET A 129 3.93 10.89 -0.45
C MET A 129 4.65 12.18 -0.07
N THR A 130 4.24 13.26 -0.70
CA THR A 130 4.64 14.62 -0.34
C THR A 130 3.57 15.22 0.55
N TYR A 131 3.97 15.70 1.72
CA TYR A 131 3.06 16.26 2.72
C TYR A 131 3.18 17.79 2.74
N ASN A 132 2.06 18.49 2.54
CA ASN A 132 2.01 19.94 2.46
C ASN A 132 0.81 20.52 3.19
N GLU A 133 0.89 21.78 3.59
CA GLU A 133 -0.24 22.55 4.12
C GLU A 133 -1.28 22.88 3.05
N LEU A 134 -0.85 23.03 1.81
CA LEU A 134 -1.67 23.40 0.69
C LEU A 134 -1.70 22.29 -0.36
N ALA A 135 -2.85 22.07 -0.99
CA ALA A 135 -2.97 21.15 -2.10
C ALA A 135 -2.03 21.51 -3.26
N PRO A 136 -1.54 20.55 -4.06
CA PRO A 136 -0.64 20.78 -5.17
C PRO A 136 -1.24 21.75 -6.19
N MET A 137 -0.38 22.52 -6.85
CA MET A 137 -0.78 23.50 -7.86
C MET A 137 -0.59 22.93 -9.26
N LEU A 138 -1.62 22.98 -10.07
CA LEU A 138 -1.55 22.71 -11.51
C LEU A 138 -1.15 23.99 -12.24
N TYR A 139 -0.16 23.85 -13.12
CA TYR A 139 0.34 24.94 -13.95
C TYR A 139 -0.04 24.73 -15.42
N ARG A 140 0.01 25.82 -16.20
CA ARG A 140 -0.03 25.76 -17.64
C ARG A 140 1.38 25.38 -18.15
N ASP A 141 1.60 24.10 -18.29
CA ASP A 141 2.86 23.50 -18.74
C ASP A 141 2.59 22.42 -19.81
N ARG A 142 3.60 21.63 -20.16
CA ARG A 142 3.52 20.54 -21.14
C ARG A 142 3.26 19.18 -20.52
N GLU A 143 2.98 19.11 -19.21
CA GLU A 143 2.72 17.85 -18.53
C GLU A 143 1.45 17.17 -19.04
N THR A 144 1.48 15.85 -19.10
CA THR A 144 0.33 15.03 -19.48
C THR A 144 -0.72 15.00 -18.38
N ALA A 145 -1.96 14.72 -18.73
CA ALA A 145 -3.04 14.53 -17.75
C ALA A 145 -2.71 13.42 -16.74
N GLU A 146 -2.07 12.33 -17.19
CA GLU A 146 -1.64 11.24 -16.33
C GLU A 146 -0.56 11.67 -15.33
N ASN A 147 0.47 12.42 -15.75
CA ASN A 147 1.50 12.94 -14.84
C ASN A 147 0.93 13.92 -13.81
N ARG A 148 -0.01 14.77 -14.22
CA ARG A 148 -0.73 15.65 -13.29
C ARG A 148 -1.57 14.87 -12.29
N ALA A 149 -2.29 13.85 -12.72
CA ALA A 149 -3.04 12.96 -11.86
C ALA A 149 -2.13 12.25 -10.84
N LYS A 150 -1.00 11.69 -11.28
CA LYS A 150 0.00 11.06 -10.41
C LYS A 150 0.58 12.05 -9.40
N MET A 151 0.88 13.29 -9.80
CA MET A 151 1.34 14.34 -8.91
C MET A 151 0.29 14.66 -7.83
N ILE A 152 -0.97 14.85 -8.23
CA ILE A 152 -2.08 15.10 -7.29
C ILE A 152 -2.22 13.95 -6.30
N LEU A 153 -2.25 12.72 -6.80
CA LEU A 153 -2.40 11.50 -6.00
C LEU A 153 -1.15 11.13 -5.18
N SER A 154 -0.06 11.88 -5.32
CA SER A 154 1.18 11.75 -4.54
C SER A 154 1.32 12.84 -3.48
N CYS A 155 0.30 13.69 -3.30
CA CYS A 155 0.27 14.75 -2.30
C CYS A 155 -0.82 14.49 -1.26
N LYS A 156 -0.53 14.83 -0.02
CA LYS A 156 -1.46 14.69 1.11
C LYS A 156 -1.26 15.84 2.10
N SER A 157 -2.28 16.14 2.90
CA SER A 157 -2.16 17.12 3.98
C SER A 157 -1.08 16.70 4.97
N VAL A 158 -0.28 17.67 5.46
CA VAL A 158 0.78 17.47 6.46
C VAL A 158 0.28 16.78 7.74
N ARG A 159 -1.00 16.87 8.04
CA ARG A 159 -1.63 16.20 9.19
C ARG A 159 -1.51 14.68 9.13
N TRP A 160 -1.33 14.11 7.94
CA TRP A 160 -1.13 12.67 7.71
C TRP A 160 0.36 12.27 7.61
N ALA A 161 1.29 13.20 7.85
CA ALA A 161 2.73 12.94 7.65
C ALA A 161 3.29 11.80 8.52
N SER A 162 2.64 11.54 9.67
CA SER A 162 3.01 10.42 10.56
C SER A 162 2.80 9.04 9.92
N GLU A 163 1.95 8.93 8.89
CA GLU A 163 1.73 7.67 8.16
C GLU A 163 2.95 7.23 7.34
N ARG A 164 3.84 8.16 6.99
CA ARG A 164 5.02 7.90 6.14
C ARG A 164 4.65 7.07 4.92
N GLU A 165 3.61 7.53 4.23
CA GLU A 165 2.96 6.75 3.17
C GLU A 165 3.80 6.69 1.90
N TRP A 166 3.74 5.54 1.25
CA TRP A 166 4.17 5.27 -0.10
C TRP A 166 3.00 4.73 -0.90
N ARG A 167 2.93 5.06 -2.18
CA ARG A 167 1.89 4.57 -3.07
C ARG A 167 2.47 3.80 -4.25
N LEU A 168 1.90 2.63 -4.49
CA LEU A 168 1.99 1.94 -5.77
C LEU A 168 0.86 2.49 -6.64
N ILE A 169 1.22 3.15 -7.74
CA ILE A 169 0.28 3.69 -8.74
C ILE A 169 0.42 2.87 -10.01
N ARG A 170 -0.71 2.47 -10.59
CA ARG A 170 -0.77 1.71 -11.83
C ARG A 170 -1.86 2.25 -12.78
N PRO A 171 -1.77 1.99 -14.11
CA PRO A 171 -2.69 2.53 -15.11
C PRO A 171 -4.14 2.06 -15.00
N ALA A 172 -4.44 1.04 -14.19
CA ALA A 172 -5.78 0.49 -14.06
C ALA A 172 -6.07 0.04 -12.63
N ILE A 173 -7.33 0.10 -12.23
CA ILE A 173 -7.84 -0.48 -10.97
C ILE A 173 -7.73 -2.01 -11.05
N GLY A 174 -7.41 -2.66 -9.92
CA GLY A 174 -7.39 -4.11 -9.82
C GLY A 174 -6.09 -4.71 -9.25
N PRO A 175 -5.88 -6.01 -9.43
CA PRO A 175 -4.72 -6.71 -8.89
C PRO A 175 -3.44 -6.35 -9.66
N ALA A 176 -2.36 -6.09 -8.91
CA ALA A 176 -1.00 -5.96 -9.38
C ALA A 176 -0.23 -7.24 -8.98
N PRO A 177 -0.15 -8.26 -9.84
CA PRO A 177 0.48 -9.53 -9.49
C PRO A 177 2.00 -9.37 -9.36
N TYR A 178 2.59 -10.13 -8.44
CA TYR A 178 4.03 -10.21 -8.25
C TYR A 178 4.52 -11.67 -8.32
N LYS A 179 5.80 -11.85 -8.70
CA LYS A 179 6.32 -13.15 -9.17
C LYS A 179 6.50 -14.24 -8.10
N ALA A 180 6.52 -13.93 -6.81
CA ALA A 180 6.81 -14.94 -5.79
C ALA A 180 6.34 -14.54 -4.40
N HIS A 181 5.79 -15.49 -3.64
CA HIS A 181 5.33 -15.28 -2.27
C HIS A 181 6.43 -14.77 -1.31
N ARG A 182 7.71 -15.09 -1.55
CA ARG A 182 8.86 -14.59 -0.76
C ARG A 182 9.04 -13.05 -0.79
N ILE A 183 8.23 -12.34 -1.59
CA ILE A 183 8.14 -10.88 -1.59
C ILE A 183 7.48 -10.40 -0.32
N VAL A 184 6.47 -11.12 0.16
CA VAL A 184 5.93 -10.99 1.52
C VAL A 184 6.91 -11.65 2.49
N THR A 185 7.48 -10.86 3.38
CA THR A 185 8.50 -11.33 4.33
C THR A 185 7.93 -11.67 5.69
N SER A 186 6.72 -11.19 6.01
CA SER A 186 5.97 -11.51 7.22
C SER A 186 4.53 -10.98 7.11
N VAL A 187 3.61 -11.59 7.84
CA VAL A 187 2.29 -11.02 8.13
C VAL A 187 2.18 -10.80 9.63
N LEU A 188 1.88 -9.56 9.99
CA LEU A 188 1.72 -9.13 11.37
C LEU A 188 0.24 -9.14 11.71
N LEU A 189 -0.13 -9.80 12.80
CA LEU A 189 -1.50 -9.86 13.30
C LEU A 189 -1.69 -8.82 14.40
N GLY A 190 -2.80 -8.10 14.36
CA GLY A 190 -3.17 -7.18 15.43
C GLY A 190 -3.42 -7.90 16.75
N SER A 191 -3.31 -7.19 17.86
CA SER A 191 -3.49 -7.75 19.21
C SER A 191 -4.91 -8.27 19.47
N ARG A 192 -5.90 -7.71 18.76
CA ARG A 192 -7.33 -8.02 18.91
C ARG A 192 -7.89 -8.90 17.78
N ILE A 193 -7.03 -9.54 16.99
CA ILE A 193 -7.50 -10.45 15.93
C ILE A 193 -8.29 -11.61 16.54
N SER A 194 -9.35 -12.04 15.88
CA SER A 194 -10.14 -13.18 16.37
C SER A 194 -9.33 -14.48 16.29
N PRO A 195 -9.53 -15.43 17.22
CA PRO A 195 -8.86 -16.72 17.18
C PRO A 195 -9.09 -17.46 15.84
N GLU A 196 -10.30 -17.39 15.30
CA GLU A 196 -10.69 -18.06 14.07
C GLU A 196 -9.90 -17.51 12.86
N HIS A 197 -9.80 -16.17 12.76
CA HIS A 197 -9.00 -15.55 11.70
C HIS A 197 -7.50 -15.85 11.86
N GLU A 198 -6.99 -15.82 13.10
CA GLU A 198 -5.59 -16.14 13.38
C GLU A 198 -5.25 -17.56 12.95
N GLU A 199 -6.08 -18.55 13.30
CA GLU A 199 -5.88 -19.95 12.95
C GLU A 199 -5.80 -20.15 11.44
N VAL A 200 -6.81 -19.66 10.68
CA VAL A 200 -6.85 -19.76 9.22
C VAL A 200 -5.64 -19.09 8.56
N ILE A 201 -5.25 -17.88 9.03
CA ILE A 201 -4.08 -17.17 8.49
C ILE A 201 -2.80 -17.97 8.75
N ARG A 202 -2.61 -18.50 9.96
CA ARG A 202 -1.41 -19.29 10.30
C ARG A 202 -1.34 -20.57 9.47
N GLU A 203 -2.47 -21.26 9.26
CA GLU A 203 -2.52 -22.46 8.46
C GLU A 203 -2.17 -22.20 7.00
N GLU A 204 -2.88 -21.27 6.33
CA GLU A 204 -2.70 -21.02 4.91
C GLU A 204 -1.33 -20.41 4.59
N LEU A 205 -0.87 -19.44 5.36
CA LEU A 205 0.43 -18.83 5.15
C LEU A 205 1.60 -19.75 5.57
N GLY A 206 1.34 -20.67 6.49
CA GLY A 206 2.29 -21.73 6.85
C GLY A 206 2.62 -22.64 5.66
N LYS A 207 1.63 -23.00 4.83
CA LYS A 207 1.80 -23.77 3.58
C LYS A 207 2.75 -23.05 2.60
N LEU A 208 2.71 -21.72 2.59
CA LEU A 208 3.55 -20.86 1.75
C LEU A 208 4.89 -20.47 2.41
N LYS A 209 5.13 -20.92 3.65
CA LYS A 209 6.32 -20.57 4.46
C LYS A 209 6.45 -19.05 4.71
N ILE A 210 5.33 -18.34 4.76
CA ILE A 210 5.29 -16.93 5.13
C ILE A 210 5.19 -16.83 6.66
N PRO A 211 6.14 -16.17 7.36
CA PRO A 211 6.08 -16.00 8.80
C PRO A 211 4.86 -15.17 9.23
N VAL A 212 4.13 -15.68 10.22
CA VAL A 212 3.03 -14.95 10.88
C VAL A 212 3.44 -14.61 12.30
N ARG A 213 3.29 -13.34 12.69
CA ARG A 213 3.76 -12.82 13.98
C ARG A 213 2.63 -12.03 14.63
N LYS A 214 2.22 -12.41 15.83
CA LYS A 214 1.19 -11.69 16.57
C LYS A 214 1.78 -10.50 17.33
N MET A 215 1.01 -9.42 17.37
CA MET A 215 1.31 -8.23 18.17
C MET A 215 1.23 -8.56 19.66
N LYS A 216 2.20 -8.05 20.39
CA LYS A 216 2.21 -7.96 21.84
C LYS A 216 2.19 -6.49 22.23
N VAL A 217 1.32 -6.14 23.14
CA VAL A 217 1.25 -4.80 23.71
C VAL A 217 1.91 -4.88 25.08
N ASP A 218 2.99 -4.14 25.24
CA ASP A 218 3.70 -4.04 26.52
C ASP A 218 3.76 -2.56 26.93
N THR A 219 2.97 -2.23 27.95
CA THR A 219 2.77 -0.85 28.39
C THR A 219 2.30 0.07 27.24
N TYR A 220 3.11 1.02 26.80
CA TYR A 220 2.85 1.92 25.67
C TYR A 220 3.66 1.57 24.41
N ALA A 221 4.10 0.31 24.26
CA ALA A 221 4.90 -0.12 23.12
C ALA A 221 4.24 -1.29 22.38
N ILE A 222 4.32 -1.25 21.04
CA ILE A 222 3.97 -2.37 20.16
C ILE A 222 5.22 -3.20 19.90
N ALA A 223 5.13 -4.48 20.21
CA ALA A 223 6.13 -5.47 19.84
C ALA A 223 5.47 -6.63 19.07
N PHE A 224 6.26 -7.45 18.42
CA PHE A 224 5.78 -8.62 17.69
C PHE A 224 6.56 -9.87 18.09
N GLU A 225 5.91 -11.02 17.99
CA GLU A 225 6.58 -12.30 18.15
C GLU A 225 7.85 -12.37 17.28
N ALA A 226 8.90 -13.02 17.77
CA ALA A 226 10.14 -13.19 17.02
C ALA A 226 9.89 -13.98 15.71
N LYS A 227 10.60 -13.64 14.65
CA LYS A 227 10.59 -14.46 13.41
C LYS A 227 11.19 -15.84 13.76
N LYS A 228 10.37 -16.90 13.73
CA LYS A 228 10.89 -18.27 13.88
C LYS A 228 11.85 -18.53 12.71
N LYS A 229 13.10 -18.88 13.01
CA LYS A 229 14.05 -19.34 11.97
C LYS A 229 13.49 -20.63 11.37
N ILE A 230 13.15 -20.61 10.09
CA ILE A 230 12.79 -21.82 9.35
C ILE A 230 14.09 -22.58 9.15
N THR A 231 14.37 -23.54 10.03
CA THR A 231 15.52 -24.44 9.87
C THR A 231 15.20 -25.39 8.74
N LEU A 232 15.77 -25.18 7.57
CA LEU A 232 15.76 -26.15 6.49
C LEU A 232 16.53 -27.37 6.99
N LYS A 233 15.82 -28.46 7.34
CA LYS A 233 16.45 -29.77 7.51
C LYS A 233 17.11 -30.10 6.18
N ARG A 234 18.44 -29.98 6.09
CA ARG A 234 19.20 -30.56 5.00
C ARG A 234 18.89 -32.07 5.03
N SER A 235 18.19 -32.55 4.01
CA SER A 235 18.08 -33.99 3.79
C SER A 235 19.51 -34.52 3.61
N ALA A 236 19.95 -35.32 4.57
CA ALA A 236 21.20 -36.04 4.44
C ALA A 236 21.09 -36.94 3.18
N ARG A 237 21.84 -36.61 2.14
CA ARG A 237 22.08 -37.59 1.08
C ARG A 237 22.83 -38.74 1.76
N LYS A 238 22.19 -39.91 1.81
CA LYS A 238 22.88 -41.16 2.15
C LYS A 238 23.88 -41.46 1.01
N PRO A 239 25.05 -41.97 1.37
CA PRO A 239 26.11 -42.35 0.42
C PRO A 239 25.67 -43.48 -0.53
#